data_36b1e1e2c64e799896eebb13c2faf072
#
_entry.id   36b1e1e2c64e799896eebb13c2faf072
#
_cell.length_a   1.000
_cell.length_b   1.000
_cell.length_c   1.000
_cell.angle_alpha   90.00
_cell.angle_beta   90.00
_cell.angle_gamma   90.00
#
_symmetry.space_group_name_H-M   'P 1'
#
loop_
_entity.id
_entity.type
_entity.pdbx_description
1 polymer ?
#
loop_
_entity_poly.entity_id
_entity_poly.type
_entity_poly.pdbx_seq_one_letter_code
_entity_poly.pdbx_strand_id
1 'polypeptide(L)'
;MSKSQETAVYTHGHHESVLRSHTWRTAANSAAYLLDSLKPHMKILDIGCGPGTITADLAELVPEGHVTAVDHAPGILDQARAVAAERGLGNVDFGVADVHALDFPDDTFCVVHAHQVLQHVGDPVQALREMYRVTKPGGFIAARDADYSAMAWYPEVPGLTDWQDLYLRVARANGGEPTAGRRLKSWALAAGIKDITATSDTWTFATEDEREWWGGLWADRTQASAYAERATEGGHATTAQLRAVSEAWREWARQEDGWFSVLHGEILCRKEA
;
A
#
# COMPACT_ATOMS: atom_id res chain seq x y z
N MET A 1 -22.25 1.87 -20.17
CA MET A 1 -21.17 2.63 -19.53
C MET A 1 -19.90 1.84 -19.72
N SER A 2 -18.83 2.41 -20.29
CA SER A 2 -17.52 1.74 -20.36
C SER A 2 -17.05 1.52 -18.93
N LYS A 3 -16.69 0.27 -18.56
CA LYS A 3 -16.05 0.00 -17.27
C LYS A 3 -14.72 0.79 -17.28
N SER A 4 -14.45 1.60 -16.27
CA SER A 4 -13.15 2.23 -16.11
C SER A 4 -12.13 1.10 -15.93
N GLN A 5 -11.05 1.14 -16.69
CA GLN A 5 -9.95 0.19 -16.62
C GLN A 5 -8.78 0.89 -15.95
N GLU A 6 -7.94 0.13 -15.22
CA GLU A 6 -6.72 0.68 -14.62
C GLU A 6 -5.83 1.33 -15.69
N THR A 7 -5.48 2.58 -15.45
CA THR A 7 -4.65 3.39 -16.36
C THR A 7 -3.33 3.83 -15.72
N ALA A 8 -3.21 3.75 -14.40
CA ALA A 8 -1.98 4.07 -13.69
C ALA A 8 -0.98 2.90 -13.77
N VAL A 9 0.30 3.24 -13.69
CA VAL A 9 1.38 2.24 -13.71
C VAL A 9 2.03 2.18 -12.34
N TYR A 10 2.09 0.98 -11.73
CA TYR A 10 2.67 0.78 -10.42
C TYR A 10 4.12 1.26 -10.35
N THR A 11 4.37 2.34 -9.61
CA THR A 11 5.63 3.11 -9.67
C THR A 11 6.86 2.31 -9.26
N HIS A 12 6.75 1.43 -8.28
CA HIS A 12 7.91 0.70 -7.74
C HIS A 12 8.27 -0.56 -8.52
N GLY A 13 7.31 -1.22 -9.20
CA GLY A 13 7.50 -2.56 -9.75
C GLY A 13 7.68 -3.63 -8.65
N HIS A 14 8.23 -4.79 -9.01
CA HIS A 14 8.42 -5.95 -8.11
C HIS A 14 9.89 -6.31 -7.89
N HIS A 15 10.79 -5.32 -7.93
CA HIS A 15 12.20 -5.53 -7.62
C HIS A 15 12.39 -6.00 -6.16
N GLU A 16 13.44 -6.77 -5.88
CA GLU A 16 13.71 -7.32 -4.54
C GLU A 16 13.69 -6.25 -3.43
N SER A 17 14.27 -5.06 -3.69
CA SER A 17 14.24 -3.94 -2.74
C SER A 17 12.82 -3.45 -2.42
N VAL A 18 11.86 -3.64 -3.33
CA VAL A 18 10.44 -3.34 -3.10
C VAL A 18 9.79 -4.44 -2.27
N LEU A 19 10.02 -5.71 -2.64
CA LEU A 19 9.46 -6.86 -1.94
C LEU A 19 9.93 -6.94 -0.48
N ARG A 20 11.19 -6.58 -0.17
CA ARG A 20 11.69 -6.49 1.22
C ARG A 20 10.82 -5.59 2.10
N SER A 21 10.36 -4.44 1.58
CA SER A 21 9.45 -3.57 2.35
C SER A 21 8.04 -4.14 2.46
N HIS A 22 7.60 -4.95 1.52
CA HIS A 22 6.28 -5.56 1.56
C HIS A 22 6.22 -6.75 2.53
N THR A 23 7.27 -7.58 2.58
CA THR A 23 7.34 -8.74 3.50
C THR A 23 7.50 -8.35 4.97
N TRP A 24 7.93 -7.12 5.27
CA TRP A 24 7.99 -6.58 6.63
C TRP A 24 6.60 -6.21 7.19
N ARG A 25 5.62 -6.00 6.32
CA ARG A 25 4.28 -5.56 6.71
C ARG A 25 3.52 -6.70 7.38
N THR A 26 2.82 -6.36 8.44
CA THR A 26 1.92 -7.25 9.18
C THR A 26 0.57 -6.57 9.36
N ALA A 27 -0.48 -7.32 9.72
CA ALA A 27 -1.74 -6.70 10.08
C ALA A 27 -1.59 -5.75 11.28
N ALA A 28 -0.69 -6.07 12.23
CA ALA A 28 -0.44 -5.25 13.40
C ALA A 28 0.17 -3.88 13.07
N ASN A 29 1.10 -3.78 12.11
CA ASN A 29 1.76 -2.53 11.76
C ASN A 29 1.13 -1.80 10.55
N SER A 30 0.18 -2.43 9.88
CA SER A 30 -0.38 -1.93 8.61
C SER A 30 -1.91 -1.87 8.57
N ALA A 31 -2.61 -2.55 9.48
CA ALA A 31 -4.07 -2.62 9.53
C ALA A 31 -4.62 -2.55 10.97
N ALA A 32 -3.84 -2.06 11.95
CA ALA A 32 -4.21 -2.01 13.37
C ALA A 32 -5.58 -1.34 13.58
N TYR A 33 -5.88 -0.28 12.85
CA TYR A 33 -7.14 0.46 12.91
C TYR A 33 -8.39 -0.38 12.57
N LEU A 34 -8.21 -1.53 11.91
CA LEU A 34 -9.26 -2.45 11.50
C LEU A 34 -9.47 -3.60 12.51
N LEU A 35 -8.41 -4.02 13.22
CA LEU A 35 -8.36 -5.32 13.90
C LEU A 35 -9.47 -5.51 14.93
N ASP A 36 -9.81 -4.49 15.71
CA ASP A 36 -10.88 -4.54 16.73
C ASP A 36 -12.29 -4.77 16.13
N SER A 37 -12.45 -4.51 14.83
CA SER A 37 -13.71 -4.70 14.10
C SER A 37 -13.86 -6.12 13.56
N LEU A 38 -12.79 -6.93 13.54
CA LEU A 38 -12.81 -8.27 12.99
C LEU A 38 -13.51 -9.27 13.92
N LYS A 39 -14.18 -10.23 13.29
CA LYS A 39 -14.80 -11.38 14.00
C LYS A 39 -14.38 -12.69 13.31
N PRO A 40 -14.21 -13.81 14.04
CA PRO A 40 -13.66 -15.06 13.52
C PRO A 40 -14.34 -15.63 12.26
N HIS A 41 -15.63 -15.35 12.07
CA HIS A 41 -16.47 -15.86 10.97
C HIS A 41 -16.57 -14.94 9.76
N MET A 42 -15.87 -13.80 9.76
CA MET A 42 -16.01 -12.80 8.70
C MET A 42 -15.39 -13.26 7.37
N LYS A 43 -16.02 -12.81 6.27
CA LYS A 43 -15.47 -12.91 4.93
C LYS A 43 -14.77 -11.58 4.59
N ILE A 44 -13.50 -11.65 4.27
CA ILE A 44 -12.67 -10.48 3.95
C ILE A 44 -12.28 -10.53 2.47
N LEU A 45 -12.33 -9.39 1.79
CA LEU A 45 -11.64 -9.15 0.53
C LEU A 45 -10.41 -8.29 0.81
N ASP A 46 -9.22 -8.80 0.48
CA ASP A 46 -7.96 -8.08 0.57
C ASP A 46 -7.48 -7.68 -0.83
N ILE A 47 -7.53 -6.39 -1.14
CA ILE A 47 -7.22 -5.82 -2.46
C ILE A 47 -5.79 -5.35 -2.49
N GLY A 48 -5.05 -5.71 -3.55
CA GLY A 48 -3.62 -5.41 -3.68
C GLY A 48 -2.81 -6.17 -2.63
N CYS A 49 -3.09 -7.47 -2.49
CA CYS A 49 -2.52 -8.31 -1.44
C CYS A 49 -0.98 -8.44 -1.51
N GLY A 50 -0.37 -8.12 -2.65
CA GLY A 50 1.08 -8.22 -2.85
C GLY A 50 1.61 -9.61 -2.49
N PRO A 51 2.71 -9.71 -1.69
CA PRO A 51 3.29 -10.99 -1.28
C PRO A 51 2.47 -11.74 -0.22
N GLY A 52 1.33 -11.19 0.24
CA GLY A 52 0.36 -11.90 1.07
C GLY A 52 0.63 -11.91 2.58
N THR A 53 1.55 -11.11 3.10
CA THR A 53 1.89 -11.13 4.54
C THR A 53 0.75 -10.60 5.41
N ILE A 54 0.15 -9.44 5.04
CA ILE A 54 -1.05 -8.91 5.72
C ILE A 54 -2.23 -9.87 5.53
N THR A 55 -2.42 -10.39 4.31
CA THR A 55 -3.45 -11.37 3.98
C THR A 55 -3.41 -12.59 4.89
N ALA A 56 -2.20 -13.12 5.13
CA ALA A 56 -2.01 -14.28 5.99
C ALA A 56 -2.38 -13.99 7.44
N ASP A 57 -1.99 -12.81 7.97
CA ASP A 57 -2.40 -12.36 9.30
C ASP A 57 -3.93 -12.21 9.40
N LEU A 58 -4.58 -11.63 8.38
CA LEU A 58 -6.03 -11.50 8.34
C LEU A 58 -6.72 -12.88 8.31
N ALA A 59 -6.16 -13.85 7.60
CA ALA A 59 -6.69 -15.21 7.55
C ALA A 59 -6.61 -15.94 8.91
N GLU A 60 -5.53 -15.73 9.67
CA GLU A 60 -5.42 -16.23 11.06
C GLU A 60 -6.44 -15.60 12.00
N LEU A 61 -6.79 -14.33 11.79
CA LEU A 61 -7.77 -13.60 12.62
C LEU A 61 -9.22 -14.00 12.32
N VAL A 62 -9.48 -14.66 11.18
CA VAL A 62 -10.81 -15.12 10.79
C VAL A 62 -10.83 -16.64 10.52
N PRO A 63 -10.48 -17.48 11.50
CA PRO A 63 -10.30 -18.92 11.29
C PRO A 63 -11.60 -19.67 10.95
N GLU A 64 -12.77 -19.12 11.28
CA GLU A 64 -14.10 -19.63 10.91
C GLU A 64 -14.68 -18.92 9.67
N GLY A 65 -13.95 -17.95 9.15
CA GLY A 65 -14.29 -17.13 7.99
C GLY A 65 -13.48 -17.50 6.77
N HIS A 66 -13.26 -16.50 5.90
CA HIS A 66 -12.49 -16.68 4.68
C HIS A 66 -11.89 -15.37 4.19
N VAL A 67 -10.69 -15.41 3.63
CA VAL A 67 -10.07 -14.28 2.95
C VAL A 67 -9.99 -14.55 1.46
N THR A 68 -10.56 -13.67 0.66
CA THR A 68 -10.31 -13.61 -0.78
C THR A 68 -9.29 -12.52 -1.03
N ALA A 69 -8.10 -12.88 -1.51
CA ALA A 69 -7.00 -11.95 -1.75
C ALA A 69 -6.81 -11.74 -3.25
N VAL A 70 -6.77 -10.49 -3.68
CA VAL A 70 -6.63 -10.17 -5.09
C VAL A 70 -5.49 -9.17 -5.33
N ASP A 71 -4.83 -9.32 -6.47
CA ASP A 71 -3.84 -8.35 -6.95
C ASP A 71 -4.01 -8.14 -8.46
N HIS A 72 -3.61 -6.97 -8.95
CA HIS A 72 -3.63 -6.70 -10.39
C HIS A 72 -2.51 -7.45 -11.14
N ALA A 73 -1.38 -7.70 -10.47
CA ALA A 73 -0.21 -8.35 -11.02
C ALA A 73 -0.22 -9.86 -10.73
N PRO A 74 -0.45 -10.74 -11.72
CA PRO A 74 -0.54 -12.18 -11.49
C PRO A 74 0.74 -12.80 -10.92
N GLY A 75 1.91 -12.26 -11.26
CA GLY A 75 3.20 -12.81 -10.85
C GLY A 75 3.50 -12.73 -9.35
N ILE A 76 2.84 -11.83 -8.59
CA ILE A 76 3.04 -11.74 -7.14
C ILE A 76 2.22 -12.77 -6.37
N LEU A 77 1.16 -13.31 -6.97
CA LEU A 77 0.24 -14.22 -6.31
C LEU A 77 0.87 -15.57 -5.96
N ASP A 78 1.89 -16.01 -6.69
CA ASP A 78 2.59 -17.26 -6.37
C ASP A 78 3.37 -17.11 -5.05
N GLN A 79 3.95 -15.94 -4.80
CA GLN A 79 4.59 -15.64 -3.53
C GLN A 79 3.56 -15.59 -2.39
N ALA A 80 2.41 -14.96 -2.60
CA ALA A 80 1.33 -14.90 -1.63
C ALA A 80 0.79 -16.30 -1.27
N ARG A 81 0.63 -17.18 -2.27
CA ARG A 81 0.27 -18.59 -2.06
C ARG A 81 1.32 -19.36 -1.26
N ALA A 82 2.61 -19.10 -1.52
CA ALA A 82 3.70 -19.73 -0.77
C ALA A 82 3.68 -19.31 0.70
N VAL A 83 3.47 -18.02 1.01
CA VAL A 83 3.34 -17.50 2.38
C VAL A 83 2.16 -18.16 3.11
N ALA A 84 1.00 -18.25 2.47
CA ALA A 84 -0.17 -18.91 3.05
C ALA A 84 0.07 -20.42 3.30
N ALA A 85 0.71 -21.12 2.37
CA ALA A 85 1.04 -22.54 2.50
C ALA A 85 2.06 -22.78 3.62
N GLU A 86 3.10 -21.96 3.74
CA GLU A 86 4.09 -22.05 4.81
C GLU A 86 3.45 -21.89 6.21
N ARG A 87 2.43 -21.02 6.32
CA ARG A 87 1.67 -20.80 7.56
C ARG A 87 0.52 -21.82 7.75
N GLY A 88 0.31 -22.75 6.83
CA GLY A 88 -0.74 -23.79 6.90
C GLY A 88 -2.17 -23.25 6.79
N LEU A 89 -2.36 -22.12 6.12
CA LEU A 89 -3.67 -21.46 6.00
C LEU A 89 -4.51 -22.13 4.88
N GLY A 90 -5.69 -22.63 5.25
CA GLY A 90 -6.66 -23.25 4.32
C GLY A 90 -7.89 -22.39 4.02
N ASN A 91 -7.99 -21.21 4.63
CA ASN A 91 -9.14 -20.31 4.52
C ASN A 91 -8.81 -19.03 3.71
N VAL A 92 -7.93 -19.15 2.71
CA VAL A 92 -7.57 -18.05 1.83
C VAL A 92 -7.52 -18.51 0.37
N ASP A 93 -8.10 -17.70 -0.52
CA ASP A 93 -8.02 -17.85 -1.97
C ASP A 93 -7.36 -16.63 -2.61
N PHE A 94 -6.64 -16.86 -3.73
CA PHE A 94 -5.91 -15.82 -4.45
C PHE A 94 -6.36 -15.71 -5.90
N GLY A 95 -6.63 -14.48 -6.37
CA GLY A 95 -7.09 -14.21 -7.74
C GLY A 95 -6.54 -12.89 -8.31
N VAL A 96 -6.64 -12.75 -9.62
CA VAL A 96 -6.33 -11.49 -10.31
C VAL A 96 -7.61 -10.67 -10.41
N ALA A 97 -7.53 -9.37 -10.02
CA ALA A 97 -8.67 -8.46 -10.18
C ALA A 97 -8.21 -7.01 -10.42
N ASP A 98 -9.06 -6.26 -11.10
CA ASP A 98 -8.98 -4.80 -11.19
C ASP A 98 -9.95 -4.21 -10.17
N VAL A 99 -9.43 -3.38 -9.26
CA VAL A 99 -10.22 -2.75 -8.19
C VAL A 99 -11.31 -1.80 -8.73
N HIS A 100 -11.18 -1.33 -9.98
CA HIS A 100 -12.19 -0.46 -10.60
C HIS A 100 -13.41 -1.23 -11.11
N ALA A 101 -13.33 -2.57 -11.22
CA ALA A 101 -14.40 -3.43 -11.74
C ALA A 101 -14.30 -4.84 -11.16
N LEU A 102 -14.55 -4.96 -9.84
CA LEU A 102 -14.45 -6.22 -9.11
C LEU A 102 -15.52 -7.22 -9.59
N ASP A 103 -15.08 -8.41 -10.00
CA ASP A 103 -15.98 -9.49 -10.45
C ASP A 103 -16.54 -10.28 -9.25
N PHE A 104 -17.17 -9.56 -8.34
CA PHE A 104 -17.89 -10.12 -7.20
C PHE A 104 -19.30 -9.53 -7.14
N PRO A 105 -20.30 -10.32 -6.68
CA PRO A 105 -21.65 -9.78 -6.45
C PRO A 105 -21.64 -8.67 -5.40
N ASP A 106 -22.67 -7.82 -5.44
CA ASP A 106 -22.95 -6.85 -4.38
C ASP A 106 -23.07 -7.57 -3.03
N ASP A 107 -22.75 -6.88 -1.95
CA ASP A 107 -23.00 -7.36 -0.57
C ASP A 107 -22.36 -8.73 -0.25
N THR A 108 -21.16 -8.99 -0.75
CA THR A 108 -20.48 -10.28 -0.61
C THR A 108 -19.61 -10.38 0.65
N PHE A 109 -18.85 -9.31 0.98
CA PHE A 109 -17.81 -9.34 2.01
C PHE A 109 -18.22 -8.60 3.27
N CYS A 110 -17.81 -9.10 4.43
CA CYS A 110 -17.99 -8.40 5.71
C CYS A 110 -17.00 -7.23 5.85
N VAL A 111 -15.80 -7.41 5.27
CA VAL A 111 -14.73 -6.41 5.24
C VAL A 111 -14.09 -6.38 3.87
N VAL A 112 -13.82 -5.19 3.34
CA VAL A 112 -13.00 -4.97 2.14
C VAL A 112 -11.83 -4.10 2.56
N HIS A 113 -10.62 -4.66 2.46
CA HIS A 113 -9.37 -4.04 2.91
C HIS A 113 -8.48 -3.70 1.72
N ALA A 114 -7.75 -2.59 1.83
CA ALA A 114 -6.70 -2.19 0.89
C ALA A 114 -5.59 -1.45 1.62
N HIS A 115 -4.34 -1.92 1.48
CA HIS A 115 -3.17 -1.28 2.08
C HIS A 115 -2.19 -0.81 1.02
N GLN A 116 -1.98 0.50 0.93
CA GLN A 116 -1.12 1.15 -0.08
C GLN A 116 -1.50 0.78 -1.53
N VAL A 117 -2.78 0.82 -1.83
CA VAL A 117 -3.35 0.54 -3.15
C VAL A 117 -3.86 1.80 -3.82
N LEU A 118 -4.67 2.61 -3.11
CA LEU A 118 -5.36 3.75 -3.69
C LEU A 118 -4.40 4.85 -4.18
N GLN A 119 -3.20 4.90 -3.63
CA GLN A 119 -2.12 5.77 -4.10
C GLN A 119 -1.57 5.40 -5.49
N HIS A 120 -1.85 4.18 -5.98
CA HIS A 120 -1.30 3.65 -7.23
C HIS A 120 -2.32 3.48 -8.34
N VAL A 121 -3.60 3.75 -8.09
CA VAL A 121 -4.69 3.55 -9.06
C VAL A 121 -5.09 4.86 -9.74
N GLY A 122 -5.56 4.76 -10.98
CA GLY A 122 -5.93 5.93 -11.79
C GLY A 122 -7.23 6.62 -11.35
N ASP A 123 -8.17 5.87 -10.76
CA ASP A 123 -9.45 6.39 -10.23
C ASP A 123 -9.75 5.82 -8.84
N PRO A 124 -9.16 6.39 -7.77
CA PRO A 124 -9.38 5.91 -6.40
C PRO A 124 -10.84 6.07 -5.93
N VAL A 125 -11.59 7.00 -6.51
CA VAL A 125 -13.01 7.17 -6.19
C VAL A 125 -13.84 6.03 -6.75
N GLN A 126 -13.55 5.58 -7.98
CA GLN A 126 -14.20 4.40 -8.55
C GLN A 126 -13.80 3.12 -7.81
N ALA A 127 -12.52 2.98 -7.43
CA ALA A 127 -12.07 1.88 -6.59
C ALA A 127 -12.88 1.80 -5.28
N LEU A 128 -13.05 2.91 -4.58
CA LEU A 128 -13.86 2.99 -3.35
C LEU A 128 -15.35 2.70 -3.59
N ARG A 129 -15.91 3.06 -4.75
CA ARG A 129 -17.29 2.68 -5.10
C ARG A 129 -17.44 1.17 -5.27
N GLU A 130 -16.49 0.50 -5.92
CA GLU A 130 -16.49 -0.95 -6.05
C GLU A 130 -16.28 -1.64 -4.70
N MET A 131 -15.34 -1.16 -3.88
CA MET A 131 -15.15 -1.64 -2.51
C MET A 131 -16.45 -1.53 -1.71
N TYR A 132 -17.15 -0.40 -1.80
CA TYR A 132 -18.45 -0.19 -1.14
C TYR A 132 -19.53 -1.12 -1.69
N ARG A 133 -19.60 -1.31 -3.01
CA ARG A 133 -20.60 -2.16 -3.66
C ARG A 133 -20.51 -3.60 -3.15
N VAL A 134 -19.31 -4.17 -3.12
CA VAL A 134 -19.10 -5.58 -2.72
C VAL A 134 -19.11 -5.80 -1.20
N THR A 135 -19.07 -4.73 -0.40
CA THR A 135 -19.21 -4.80 1.06
C THR A 135 -20.68 -5.02 1.44
N LYS A 136 -20.95 -5.87 2.41
CA LYS A 136 -22.29 -6.11 2.96
C LYS A 136 -22.82 -4.90 3.74
N PRO A 137 -24.14 -4.69 3.81
CA PRO A 137 -24.74 -3.76 4.78
C PRO A 137 -24.23 -4.06 6.20
N GLY A 138 -23.82 -3.01 6.91
CA GLY A 138 -23.20 -3.09 8.24
C GLY A 138 -21.72 -3.54 8.24
N GLY A 139 -21.17 -3.90 7.08
CA GLY A 139 -19.76 -4.28 6.91
C GLY A 139 -18.83 -3.06 6.80
N PHE A 140 -17.53 -3.33 6.67
CA PHE A 140 -16.48 -2.31 6.71
C PHE A 140 -15.67 -2.23 5.42
N ILE A 141 -15.30 -1.00 5.06
CA ILE A 141 -14.28 -0.69 4.06
C ILE A 141 -13.10 -0.07 4.82
N ALA A 142 -11.92 -0.66 4.69
CA ALA A 142 -10.72 -0.24 5.36
C ALA A 142 -9.63 0.08 4.34
N ALA A 143 -9.12 1.31 4.31
CA ALA A 143 -8.02 1.69 3.44
C ALA A 143 -6.95 2.47 4.20
N ARG A 144 -5.69 2.18 3.91
CA ARG A 144 -4.50 2.87 4.45
C ARG A 144 -3.51 3.12 3.34
N ASP A 145 -3.13 4.38 3.15
CA ASP A 145 -2.15 4.79 2.14
C ASP A 145 -1.14 5.78 2.72
N ALA A 146 0.08 5.77 2.16
CA ALA A 146 1.14 6.68 2.57
C ALA A 146 0.90 8.10 2.08
N ASP A 147 1.47 9.06 2.80
CA ASP A 147 1.59 10.44 2.36
C ASP A 147 3.08 10.81 2.24
N TYR A 148 3.61 10.66 1.04
CA TYR A 148 5.04 10.89 0.79
C TYR A 148 5.48 12.33 1.04
N SER A 149 4.59 13.32 0.87
CA SER A 149 4.94 14.72 1.15
C SER A 149 4.91 15.09 2.63
N ALA A 150 4.40 14.19 3.48
CA ALA A 150 4.38 14.34 4.93
C ALA A 150 5.41 13.45 5.64
N MET A 151 6.24 12.72 4.89
CA MET A 151 7.37 12.01 5.48
C MET A 151 8.36 13.01 6.07
N ALA A 152 8.90 12.66 7.23
CA ALA A 152 9.84 13.50 7.96
C ALA A 152 11.08 12.68 8.35
N TRP A 153 12.23 13.35 8.40
CA TRP A 153 13.50 12.72 8.78
C TRP A 153 14.41 13.68 9.50
N TYR A 154 15.34 13.12 10.25
CA TYR A 154 16.43 13.81 10.89
C TYR A 154 17.68 12.91 10.84
N PRO A 155 18.90 13.44 10.71
CA PRO A 155 19.21 14.84 10.37
C PRO A 155 18.80 15.20 8.94
N GLU A 156 18.75 16.50 8.66
CA GLU A 156 18.49 17.00 7.31
C GLU A 156 19.65 16.65 6.38
N VAL A 157 19.45 15.64 5.52
CA VAL A 157 20.37 15.28 4.44
C VAL A 157 19.79 15.84 3.15
N PRO A 158 20.44 16.80 2.48
CA PRO A 158 19.87 17.49 1.31
C PRO A 158 19.37 16.54 0.20
N GLY A 159 20.08 15.45 -0.06
CA GLY A 159 19.67 14.45 -1.06
C GLY A 159 18.37 13.69 -0.74
N LEU A 160 17.90 13.69 0.53
CA LEU A 160 16.58 13.14 0.87
C LEU A 160 15.43 14.06 0.46
N THR A 161 15.64 15.37 0.47
CA THR A 161 14.69 16.32 -0.11
C THR A 161 14.60 16.12 -1.64
N ASP A 162 15.73 15.96 -2.30
CA ASP A 162 15.79 15.67 -3.74
C ASP A 162 15.08 14.36 -4.08
N TRP A 163 15.27 13.33 -3.23
CA TRP A 163 14.54 12.05 -3.34
C TRP A 163 13.02 12.24 -3.24
N GLN A 164 12.55 12.96 -2.22
CA GLN A 164 11.12 13.17 -2.00
C GLN A 164 10.50 13.90 -3.20
N ASP A 165 11.11 14.99 -3.65
CA ASP A 165 10.65 15.76 -4.81
C ASP A 165 10.63 14.93 -6.09
N LEU A 166 11.67 14.12 -6.30
CA LEU A 166 11.73 13.22 -7.45
C LEU A 166 10.64 12.16 -7.39
N TYR A 167 10.45 11.52 -6.22
CA TYR A 167 9.42 10.51 -6.04
C TYR A 167 8.02 11.06 -6.33
N LEU A 168 7.70 12.25 -5.79
CA LEU A 168 6.41 12.90 -6.01
C LEU A 168 6.15 13.18 -7.51
N ARG A 169 7.17 13.59 -8.26
CA ARG A 169 7.06 13.82 -9.70
C ARG A 169 6.83 12.52 -10.49
N VAL A 170 7.66 11.50 -10.22
CA VAL A 170 7.59 10.22 -10.93
C VAL A 170 6.26 9.51 -10.65
N ALA A 171 5.82 9.46 -9.39
CA ALA A 171 4.55 8.83 -9.03
C ALA A 171 3.35 9.47 -9.73
N ARG A 172 3.31 10.81 -9.79
CA ARG A 172 2.25 11.54 -10.51
C ARG A 172 2.32 11.34 -12.03
N ALA A 173 3.51 11.30 -12.60
CA ALA A 173 3.69 11.01 -14.02
C ALA A 173 3.21 9.61 -14.41
N ASN A 174 3.25 8.66 -13.47
CA ASN A 174 2.71 7.30 -13.63
C ASN A 174 1.19 7.19 -13.36
N GLY A 175 0.50 8.32 -13.11
CA GLY A 175 -0.95 8.34 -12.84
C GLY A 175 -1.35 8.06 -11.40
N GLY A 176 -0.40 7.86 -10.48
CA GLY A 176 -0.66 7.69 -9.05
C GLY A 176 -0.75 9.01 -8.27
N GLU A 177 -1.23 8.93 -7.03
CA GLU A 177 -1.26 10.08 -6.10
C GLU A 177 -0.38 9.79 -4.86
N PRO A 178 0.84 10.28 -4.82
CA PRO A 178 1.77 10.02 -3.72
C PRO A 178 1.39 10.67 -2.39
N THR A 179 0.35 11.53 -2.36
CA THR A 179 -0.21 12.12 -1.14
C THR A 179 -1.58 11.52 -0.79
N ALA A 180 -1.80 10.28 -1.16
CA ALA A 180 -3.08 9.57 -1.01
C ALA A 180 -3.57 9.54 0.44
N GLY A 181 -2.70 9.34 1.42
CA GLY A 181 -3.09 9.21 2.82
C GLY A 181 -4.01 10.34 3.29
N ARG A 182 -3.65 11.61 3.04
CA ARG A 182 -4.49 12.77 3.39
C ARG A 182 -5.76 12.92 2.56
N ARG A 183 -5.87 12.20 1.44
CA ARG A 183 -7.00 12.29 0.50
C ARG A 183 -8.07 11.23 0.71
N LEU A 184 -7.77 10.15 1.43
CA LEU A 184 -8.67 9.00 1.58
C LEU A 184 -10.08 9.40 2.00
N LYS A 185 -10.22 10.28 3.01
CA LYS A 185 -11.53 10.78 3.46
C LYS A 185 -12.26 11.54 2.35
N SER A 186 -11.58 12.39 1.61
CA SER A 186 -12.16 13.15 0.50
C SER A 186 -12.63 12.21 -0.63
N TRP A 187 -11.86 11.20 -0.96
CA TRP A 187 -12.24 10.21 -1.96
C TRP A 187 -13.41 9.34 -1.53
N ALA A 188 -13.44 8.93 -0.25
CA ALA A 188 -14.58 8.19 0.30
C ALA A 188 -15.89 9.01 0.24
N LEU A 189 -15.85 10.29 0.60
CA LEU A 189 -16.99 11.20 0.45
C LEU A 189 -17.42 11.34 -1.01
N ALA A 190 -16.48 11.48 -1.95
CA ALA A 190 -16.76 11.55 -3.39
C ALA A 190 -17.31 10.23 -3.95
N ALA A 191 -16.96 9.09 -3.34
CA ALA A 191 -17.55 7.78 -3.65
C ALA A 191 -18.99 7.61 -3.09
N GLY A 192 -19.47 8.55 -2.26
CA GLY A 192 -20.80 8.52 -1.66
C GLY A 192 -20.87 7.84 -0.29
N ILE A 193 -19.73 7.51 0.29
CA ILE A 193 -19.63 6.89 1.63
C ILE A 193 -19.81 7.98 2.69
N LYS A 194 -20.63 7.72 3.72
CA LYS A 194 -20.99 8.73 4.72
C LYS A 194 -20.45 8.45 6.11
N ASP A 195 -20.47 7.19 6.54
CA ASP A 195 -19.97 6.77 7.86
C ASP A 195 -18.46 6.47 7.72
N ILE A 196 -17.62 7.47 8.06
CA ILE A 196 -16.19 7.46 7.85
C ILE A 196 -15.46 7.86 9.14
N THR A 197 -14.74 6.94 9.73
CA THR A 197 -13.72 7.24 10.74
C THR A 197 -12.38 7.41 10.03
N ALA A 198 -11.79 8.59 10.13
CA ALA A 198 -10.47 8.87 9.56
C ALA A 198 -9.44 9.01 10.68
N THR A 199 -8.36 8.27 10.56
CA THR A 199 -7.22 8.27 11.49
C THR A 199 -5.90 8.39 10.74
N SER A 200 -4.81 8.37 11.45
CA SER A 200 -3.46 8.29 10.88
C SER A 200 -2.54 7.52 11.82
N ASP A 201 -1.57 6.85 11.23
CA ASP A 201 -0.51 6.17 11.96
C ASP A 201 0.82 6.34 11.23
N THR A 202 1.92 6.01 11.90
CA THR A 202 3.27 6.17 11.34
C THR A 202 4.08 4.88 11.47
N TRP A 203 4.89 4.62 10.44
CA TRP A 203 6.05 3.76 10.61
C TRP A 203 7.24 4.63 10.99
N THR A 204 8.05 4.17 11.93
CA THR A 204 9.25 4.88 12.36
C THR A 204 10.47 3.97 12.25
N PHE A 205 11.57 4.49 11.74
CA PHE A 205 12.84 3.80 11.56
C PHE A 205 13.92 4.64 12.26
N ALA A 206 14.43 4.17 13.40
CA ALA A 206 15.34 4.94 14.25
C ALA A 206 16.47 4.10 14.88
N THR A 207 16.29 2.79 15.10
CA THR A 207 17.39 1.93 15.54
C THR A 207 18.41 1.73 14.42
N GLU A 208 19.63 1.30 14.74
CA GLU A 208 20.69 1.05 13.77
C GLU A 208 20.23 0.09 12.67
N ASP A 209 19.68 -1.08 13.07
CA ASP A 209 19.16 -2.09 12.13
C ASP A 209 18.04 -1.56 11.24
N GLU A 210 17.12 -0.76 11.79
CA GLU A 210 16.01 -0.15 11.03
C GLU A 210 16.52 0.89 10.04
N ARG A 211 17.50 1.72 10.43
CA ARG A 211 18.10 2.72 9.55
C ARG A 211 18.86 2.07 8.40
N GLU A 212 19.68 1.05 8.71
CA GLU A 212 20.42 0.29 7.69
C GLU A 212 19.45 -0.38 6.72
N TRP A 213 18.39 -1.00 7.25
CA TRP A 213 17.38 -1.68 6.45
C TRP A 213 16.61 -0.71 5.55
N TRP A 214 16.04 0.37 6.13
CA TRP A 214 15.21 1.33 5.38
C TRP A 214 16.02 2.16 4.41
N GLY A 215 17.16 2.71 4.85
CA GLY A 215 18.07 3.49 4.01
C GLY A 215 18.69 2.66 2.89
N GLY A 216 19.13 1.44 3.19
CA GLY A 216 19.66 0.50 2.21
C GLY A 216 18.62 0.12 1.14
N LEU A 217 17.38 -0.18 1.57
CA LEU A 217 16.27 -0.49 0.69
C LEU A 217 15.97 0.67 -0.30
N TRP A 218 15.92 1.92 0.19
CA TRP A 218 15.69 3.08 -0.68
C TRP A 218 16.90 3.41 -1.56
N ALA A 219 18.11 3.23 -1.05
CA ALA A 219 19.33 3.37 -1.85
C ALA A 219 19.34 2.42 -3.05
N ASP A 220 18.98 1.15 -2.83
CA ASP A 220 18.92 0.12 -3.88
C ASP A 220 17.76 0.40 -4.84
N ARG A 221 16.57 0.73 -4.32
CA ARG A 221 15.37 1.05 -5.10
C ARG A 221 15.60 2.21 -6.04
N THR A 222 16.33 3.22 -5.61
CA THR A 222 16.64 4.41 -6.41
C THR A 222 17.53 4.09 -7.62
N GLN A 223 18.26 2.98 -7.61
CA GLN A 223 19.16 2.61 -8.72
C GLN A 223 18.69 1.44 -9.59
N ALA A 224 17.92 0.51 -9.04
CA ALA A 224 17.71 -0.80 -9.67
C ALA A 224 16.23 -1.23 -9.77
N SER A 225 15.26 -0.35 -9.49
CA SER A 225 13.85 -0.67 -9.60
C SER A 225 13.17 0.00 -10.80
N ALA A 226 11.94 -0.40 -11.10
CA ALA A 226 11.11 0.26 -12.10
C ALA A 226 10.96 1.78 -11.85
N TYR A 227 11.05 2.23 -10.60
CA TYR A 227 11.11 3.66 -10.26
C TYR A 227 12.33 4.35 -10.89
N ALA A 228 13.53 3.72 -10.81
CA ALA A 228 14.75 4.26 -11.42
C ALA A 228 14.66 4.33 -12.95
N GLU A 229 14.13 3.27 -13.58
CA GLU A 229 13.91 3.22 -15.01
C GLU A 229 12.95 4.34 -15.47
N ARG A 230 11.80 4.47 -14.82
CA ARG A 230 10.80 5.49 -15.13
C ARG A 230 11.31 6.92 -14.86
N ALA A 231 12.11 7.11 -13.81
CA ALA A 231 12.73 8.40 -13.54
C ALA A 231 13.67 8.85 -14.67
N THR A 232 14.43 7.91 -15.24
CA THR A 232 15.37 8.21 -16.34
C THR A 232 14.67 8.29 -17.70
N GLU A 233 13.82 7.36 -18.04
CA GLU A 233 13.07 7.33 -19.31
C GLU A 233 12.09 8.49 -19.42
N GLY A 234 11.44 8.87 -18.31
CA GLY A 234 10.57 10.04 -18.25
C GLY A 234 11.30 11.39 -18.20
N GLY A 235 12.63 11.39 -18.20
CA GLY A 235 13.43 12.62 -18.12
C GLY A 235 13.32 13.36 -16.77
N HIS A 236 12.87 12.68 -15.70
CA HIS A 236 12.73 13.26 -14.36
C HIS A 236 14.06 13.35 -13.63
N ALA A 237 14.99 12.42 -13.91
CA ALA A 237 16.33 12.40 -13.34
C ALA A 237 17.34 11.74 -14.27
N THR A 238 18.60 12.12 -14.13
CA THR A 238 19.74 11.43 -14.74
C THR A 238 20.22 10.29 -13.83
N THR A 239 20.95 9.33 -14.39
CA THR A 239 21.61 8.26 -13.61
C THR A 239 22.54 8.83 -12.53
N ALA A 240 23.22 9.97 -12.81
CA ALA A 240 24.08 10.63 -11.83
C ALA A 240 23.27 11.19 -10.63
N GLN A 241 22.11 11.77 -10.88
CA GLN A 241 21.21 12.24 -9.82
C GLN A 241 20.65 11.09 -8.99
N LEU A 242 20.24 9.99 -9.63
CA LEU A 242 19.78 8.78 -8.91
C LEU A 242 20.89 8.20 -8.02
N ARG A 243 22.14 8.22 -8.49
CA ARG A 243 23.30 7.80 -7.67
C ARG A 243 23.49 8.71 -6.47
N ALA A 244 23.40 10.03 -6.63
CA ALA A 244 23.53 10.99 -5.53
C ALA A 244 22.43 10.79 -4.47
N VAL A 245 21.19 10.56 -4.91
CA VAL A 245 20.07 10.24 -4.01
C VAL A 245 20.30 8.91 -3.27
N SER A 246 20.81 7.89 -3.96
CA SER A 246 21.16 6.60 -3.32
C SER A 246 22.26 6.76 -2.26
N GLU A 247 23.28 7.58 -2.55
CA GLU A 247 24.34 7.89 -1.58
C GLU A 247 23.80 8.66 -0.37
N ALA A 248 22.88 9.60 -0.56
CA ALA A 248 22.23 10.34 0.53
C ALA A 248 21.43 9.41 1.46
N TRP A 249 20.73 8.42 0.93
CA TRP A 249 20.06 7.40 1.73
C TRP A 249 21.05 6.58 2.58
N ARG A 250 22.20 6.19 1.99
CA ARG A 250 23.26 5.48 2.72
C ARG A 250 23.94 6.38 3.76
N GLU A 251 24.08 7.67 3.49
CA GLU A 251 24.61 8.64 4.45
C GLU A 251 23.65 8.79 5.64
N TRP A 252 22.35 8.98 5.39
CA TRP A 252 21.35 9.03 6.45
C TRP A 252 21.33 7.76 7.31
N ALA A 253 21.42 6.59 6.71
CA ALA A 253 21.40 5.32 7.42
C ALA A 253 22.55 5.20 8.45
N ARG A 254 23.70 5.83 8.19
CA ARG A 254 24.85 5.84 9.08
C ARG A 254 24.79 6.85 10.22
N GLN A 255 23.79 7.77 10.20
CA GLN A 255 23.67 8.77 11.27
C GLN A 255 23.18 8.10 12.56
N GLU A 256 23.92 8.23 13.66
CA GLU A 256 23.56 7.63 14.95
C GLU A 256 22.23 8.16 15.49
N ASP A 257 21.96 9.45 15.25
CA ASP A 257 20.73 10.16 15.60
C ASP A 257 19.67 10.15 14.48
N GLY A 258 19.85 9.27 13.47
CA GLY A 258 18.94 9.12 12.35
C GLY A 258 17.56 8.68 12.79
N TRP A 259 16.54 9.42 12.34
CA TRP A 259 15.13 9.12 12.54
C TRP A 259 14.36 9.39 11.26
N PHE A 260 13.49 8.46 10.86
CA PHE A 260 12.63 8.62 9.67
C PHE A 260 11.21 8.18 10.01
N SER A 261 10.21 8.97 9.60
CA SER A 261 8.79 8.67 9.82
C SER A 261 8.01 8.69 8.50
N VAL A 262 7.22 7.65 8.30
CA VAL A 262 6.31 7.49 7.16
C VAL A 262 4.89 7.67 7.65
N LEU A 263 4.29 8.82 7.39
CA LEU A 263 2.89 9.08 7.72
C LEU A 263 1.97 8.30 6.77
N HIS A 264 0.97 7.63 7.35
CA HIS A 264 -0.14 7.03 6.63
C HIS A 264 -1.46 7.65 7.08
N GLY A 265 -2.33 7.97 6.12
CA GLY A 265 -3.74 8.21 6.39
C GLY A 265 -4.50 6.89 6.36
N GLU A 266 -5.55 6.82 7.15
CA GLU A 266 -6.40 5.64 7.32
C GLU A 266 -7.87 6.04 7.27
N ILE A 267 -8.71 5.21 6.68
CA ILE A 267 -10.16 5.29 6.80
C ILE A 267 -10.73 3.94 7.16
N LEU A 268 -11.61 3.92 8.14
CA LEU A 268 -12.52 2.82 8.43
C LEU A 268 -13.94 3.31 8.19
N CYS A 269 -14.55 2.82 7.12
CA CYS A 269 -15.88 3.21 6.72
C CYS A 269 -16.87 2.07 7.00
N ARG A 270 -18.09 2.40 7.40
CA ARG A 270 -19.15 1.42 7.59
C ARG A 270 -20.21 1.59 6.52
N LYS A 271 -20.61 0.49 5.86
CA LYS A 271 -21.73 0.49 4.94
C LYS A 271 -23.05 0.57 5.71
N GLU A 272 -23.91 1.50 5.31
CA GLU A 272 -25.25 1.64 5.90
C GLU A 272 -26.02 0.31 5.81
N ALA A 273 -26.87 0.03 6.83
CA ALA A 273 -27.65 -1.21 6.93
C ALA A 273 -28.86 -1.21 5.98
#